data_107982f6e993f7d49d654cfccd834149
#
_entry.id   107982f6e993f7d49d654cfccd834149
#
_cell.length_a   1.000
_cell.length_b   1.000
_cell.length_c   1.000
_cell.angle_alpha   90.00
_cell.angle_beta   90.00
_cell.angle_gamma   90.00
#
_symmetry.space_group_name_H-M   'P 1'
#
loop_
_entity.id
_entity.type
_entity.pdbx_description
1 polymer ?
#
loop_
_entity_poly.entity_id
_entity_poly.type
_entity_poly.pdbx_seq_one_letter_code
_entity_poly.pdbx_strand_id
1 'polypeptide(L)'
;MSKIITTDNGQRYQTPGFGRTAGAVYAGTLANSLVAVGASTAIGIPCIRQMQKASQACDTVAIRSAIENAMQTTGLNGKGVSVIDVKTPTSSGTLFENLSKLFTREKTLEELHPENKKLVDALNNAMSAFERESILGKAQAEYFIKMFEYGDNACFLPKGNKIIVNIEKLGSSAFHEMGHAINRNMSTFWKGMQKLRMPMMITSGALSLLALCKRPKAEGEQPKNGFDKATTFIKNNVGKLVTLSFVPIIAEELKATSRGNKLAKQLLSPEIAKKVKTTNRYGAISYVATAVISGFSAFVANKVRDKIAHPKEV
;
A
#
# COMPACT_ATOMS: atom_id res chain seq x y z
N MET A 1 -26.75 23.83 14.19
CA MET A 1 -27.87 23.71 15.14
C MET A 1 -28.20 22.23 15.29
N SER A 2 -28.51 21.78 16.51
CA SER A 2 -29.08 20.45 16.75
C SER A 2 -30.56 20.44 16.31
N LYS A 3 -31.03 19.31 15.79
CA LYS A 3 -32.43 19.13 15.37
C LYS A 3 -33.08 18.03 16.22
N ILE A 4 -34.36 18.17 16.53
CA ILE A 4 -35.15 17.09 17.09
C ILE A 4 -35.70 16.26 15.95
N ILE A 5 -35.54 14.94 16.03
CA ILE A 5 -36.16 13.97 15.12
C ILE A 5 -37.12 13.09 15.92
N THR A 6 -38.25 12.76 15.35
CA THR A 6 -39.18 11.78 15.90
C THR A 6 -39.08 10.52 15.07
N THR A 7 -38.95 9.39 15.71
CA THR A 7 -38.87 8.07 15.07
C THR A 7 -40.25 7.51 14.82
N ASP A 8 -40.37 6.46 14.02
CA ASP A 8 -41.68 5.86 13.66
C ASP A 8 -42.41 5.29 14.88
N ASN A 9 -41.67 4.96 15.95
CA ASN A 9 -42.25 4.52 17.23
C ASN A 9 -42.61 5.70 18.18
N GLY A 10 -42.53 6.94 17.70
CA GLY A 10 -42.89 8.14 18.47
C GLY A 10 -41.80 8.67 19.41
N GLN A 11 -40.65 8.00 19.52
CA GLN A 11 -39.55 8.49 20.37
C GLN A 11 -38.88 9.73 19.77
N ARG A 12 -38.49 10.66 20.61
CA ARG A 12 -37.86 11.93 20.21
C ARG A 12 -36.34 11.88 20.53
N TYR A 13 -35.53 12.29 19.57
CA TYR A 13 -34.08 12.33 19.70
C TYR A 13 -33.52 13.68 19.27
N GLN A 14 -32.58 14.19 20.00
CA GLN A 14 -31.81 15.37 19.64
C GLN A 14 -30.55 14.96 18.86
N THR A 15 -30.41 15.41 17.60
CA THR A 15 -29.21 15.19 16.80
C THR A 15 -28.06 16.06 17.31
N PRO A 16 -26.80 15.60 17.20
CA PRO A 16 -25.66 16.40 17.58
C PRO A 16 -25.55 17.68 16.75
N GLY A 17 -25.15 18.77 17.38
CA GLY A 17 -24.82 20.02 16.69
C GLY A 17 -23.54 19.88 15.85
N PHE A 18 -23.26 20.90 15.00
CA PHE A 18 -22.13 20.90 14.07
C PHE A 18 -20.78 20.64 14.76
N GLY A 19 -20.46 21.34 15.86
CA GLY A 19 -19.19 21.17 16.57
C GLY A 19 -18.96 19.72 17.08
N ARG A 20 -20.03 19.12 17.66
CA ARG A 20 -19.95 17.71 18.10
C ARG A 20 -19.82 16.74 16.93
N THR A 21 -20.47 17.01 15.81
CA THR A 21 -20.35 16.20 14.59
C THR A 21 -18.93 16.31 14.01
N ALA A 22 -18.39 17.52 13.87
CA ALA A 22 -17.02 17.74 13.38
C ALA A 22 -15.97 17.10 14.30
N GLY A 23 -16.11 17.28 15.62
CA GLY A 23 -15.25 16.62 16.60
C GLY A 23 -15.31 15.09 16.53
N ALA A 24 -16.49 14.52 16.28
CA ALA A 24 -16.65 13.09 16.13
C ALA A 24 -15.97 12.54 14.86
N VAL A 25 -16.08 13.26 13.73
CA VAL A 25 -15.37 12.91 12.48
C VAL A 25 -13.85 12.99 12.70
N TYR A 26 -13.36 14.04 13.33
CA TYR A 26 -11.94 14.19 13.64
C TYR A 26 -11.44 13.04 14.54
N ALA A 27 -12.14 12.73 15.61
CA ALA A 27 -11.80 11.62 16.50
C ALA A 27 -11.82 10.26 15.78
N GLY A 28 -12.79 10.03 14.90
CA GLY A 28 -12.85 8.84 14.04
C GLY A 28 -11.65 8.76 13.09
N THR A 29 -11.28 9.86 12.46
CA THR A 29 -10.09 9.93 11.57
C THR A 29 -8.80 9.66 12.36
N LEU A 30 -8.65 10.23 13.54
CA LEU A 30 -7.51 9.98 14.41
C LEU A 30 -7.43 8.50 14.83
N ALA A 31 -8.55 7.91 15.22
CA ALA A 31 -8.62 6.48 15.57
C ALA A 31 -8.26 5.59 14.38
N ASN A 32 -8.73 5.93 13.15
CA ASN A 32 -8.32 5.24 11.93
C ASN A 32 -6.80 5.26 11.75
N SER A 33 -6.19 6.43 11.86
CA SER A 33 -4.74 6.60 11.69
C SER A 33 -3.94 5.83 12.73
N LEU A 34 -4.34 5.91 14.00
CA LEU A 34 -3.64 5.20 15.09
C LEU A 34 -3.71 3.68 14.92
N VAL A 35 -4.88 3.13 14.57
CA VAL A 35 -5.04 1.69 14.33
C VAL A 35 -4.26 1.27 13.08
N ALA A 36 -4.38 2.02 11.99
CA ALA A 36 -3.70 1.70 10.73
C ALA A 36 -2.16 1.73 10.92
N VAL A 37 -1.61 2.77 11.52
CA VAL A 37 -0.16 2.89 11.76
C VAL A 37 0.32 1.83 12.75
N GLY A 38 -0.35 1.69 13.90
CA GLY A 38 0.05 0.73 14.93
C GLY A 38 0.04 -0.71 14.43
N ALA A 39 -1.05 -1.14 13.78
CA ALA A 39 -1.16 -2.50 13.27
C ALA A 39 -0.24 -2.74 12.06
N SER A 40 -0.07 -1.77 11.15
CA SER A 40 0.85 -1.89 10.03
C SER A 40 2.30 -2.00 10.51
N THR A 41 2.70 -1.25 11.53
CA THR A 41 4.02 -1.34 12.14
C THR A 41 4.22 -2.69 12.83
N ALA A 42 3.24 -3.15 13.60
CA ALA A 42 3.33 -4.41 14.35
C ALA A 42 3.43 -5.64 13.44
N ILE A 43 2.85 -5.62 12.24
CA ILE A 43 2.89 -6.73 11.29
C ILE A 43 3.97 -6.50 10.21
N GLY A 44 4.09 -5.29 9.69
CA GLY A 44 4.99 -4.96 8.58
C GLY A 44 6.45 -5.12 8.94
N ILE A 45 6.89 -4.60 10.09
CA ILE A 45 8.30 -4.70 10.50
C ILE A 45 8.75 -6.16 10.65
N PRO A 46 8.04 -7.07 11.36
CA PRO A 46 8.39 -8.48 11.40
C PRO A 46 8.41 -9.14 10.02
N CYS A 47 7.45 -8.83 9.14
CA CYS A 47 7.44 -9.37 7.78
C CYS A 47 8.68 -8.95 7.00
N ILE A 48 9.03 -7.67 7.00
CA ILE A 48 10.22 -7.13 6.32
C ILE A 48 11.48 -7.81 6.86
N ARG A 49 11.66 -7.90 8.18
CA ARG A 49 12.81 -8.57 8.80
C ARG A 49 12.93 -10.03 8.38
N GLN A 50 11.83 -10.78 8.30
CA GLN A 50 11.85 -12.17 7.85
C GLN A 50 12.15 -12.28 6.35
N MET A 51 11.64 -11.36 5.54
CA MET A 51 11.98 -11.29 4.11
C MET A 51 13.48 -11.04 3.92
N GLN A 52 14.03 -10.06 4.61
CA GLN A 52 15.47 -9.74 4.56
C GLN A 52 16.33 -10.91 5.03
N LYS A 53 16.00 -11.51 6.19
CA LYS A 53 16.71 -12.69 6.71
C LYS A 53 16.72 -13.85 5.72
N ALA A 54 15.59 -14.15 5.11
CA ALA A 54 15.48 -15.23 4.11
C ALA A 54 16.28 -14.87 2.83
N SER A 55 16.25 -13.61 2.39
CA SER A 55 16.94 -13.13 1.20
C SER A 55 18.47 -13.12 1.39
N GLN A 56 18.94 -12.57 2.50
CA GLN A 56 20.37 -12.48 2.83
C GLN A 56 21.02 -13.86 3.07
N ALA A 57 20.21 -14.87 3.38
CA ALA A 57 20.68 -16.25 3.47
C ALA A 57 20.88 -16.91 2.08
N CYS A 58 20.52 -16.24 0.97
CA CYS A 58 20.78 -16.72 -0.39
C CYS A 58 22.15 -16.28 -0.86
N ASP A 59 22.76 -17.08 -1.73
CA ASP A 59 23.94 -16.66 -2.47
C ASP A 59 23.57 -15.55 -3.47
N THR A 60 24.16 -14.38 -3.29
CA THR A 60 23.88 -13.19 -4.11
C THR A 60 24.27 -13.38 -5.57
N VAL A 61 25.38 -14.12 -5.83
CA VAL A 61 25.84 -14.41 -7.19
C VAL A 61 24.83 -15.33 -7.90
N ALA A 62 24.39 -16.39 -7.22
CA ALA A 62 23.39 -17.31 -7.75
C ALA A 62 22.04 -16.59 -8.00
N ILE A 63 21.62 -15.71 -7.10
CA ILE A 63 20.40 -14.90 -7.29
C ILE A 63 20.54 -13.98 -8.51
N ARG A 64 21.67 -13.28 -8.67
CA ARG A 64 21.93 -12.38 -9.80
C ARG A 64 21.89 -13.12 -11.13
N SER A 65 22.61 -14.22 -11.24
CA SER A 65 22.63 -15.06 -12.43
C SER A 65 21.23 -15.60 -12.76
N ALA A 66 20.48 -16.05 -11.75
CA ALA A 66 19.11 -16.53 -11.95
C ALA A 66 18.12 -15.43 -12.36
N ILE A 67 18.30 -14.19 -11.89
CA ILE A 67 17.53 -13.02 -12.34
C ILE A 67 17.76 -12.78 -13.84
N GLU A 68 19.03 -12.75 -14.27
CA GLU A 68 19.40 -12.55 -15.68
C GLU A 68 18.83 -13.66 -16.57
N ASN A 69 18.96 -14.90 -16.13
CA ASN A 69 18.41 -16.06 -16.85
C ASN A 69 16.87 -16.01 -16.91
N ALA A 70 16.20 -15.64 -15.79
CA ALA A 70 14.75 -15.46 -15.77
C ALA A 70 14.28 -14.39 -16.76
N MET A 71 14.98 -13.26 -16.83
CA MET A 71 14.66 -12.19 -17.77
C MET A 71 14.73 -12.63 -19.22
N GLN A 72 15.70 -13.50 -19.57
CA GLN A 72 15.88 -14.07 -20.89
C GLN A 72 14.81 -15.14 -21.20
N THR A 73 14.72 -16.16 -20.34
CA THR A 73 13.82 -17.32 -20.55
C THR A 73 12.35 -16.98 -20.55
N THR A 74 11.95 -15.94 -19.80
CA THR A 74 10.58 -15.43 -19.83
C THR A 74 10.32 -14.46 -20.98
N GLY A 75 11.33 -14.02 -21.73
CA GLY A 75 11.20 -13.01 -22.76
C GLY A 75 10.87 -11.59 -22.24
N LEU A 76 11.05 -11.32 -20.95
CA LEU A 76 10.81 -10.00 -20.35
C LEU A 76 11.75 -8.94 -20.92
N ASN A 77 13.00 -9.29 -21.24
CA ASN A 77 13.95 -8.40 -21.92
C ASN A 77 13.38 -7.87 -23.24
N GLY A 78 12.78 -8.76 -24.07
CA GLY A 78 12.13 -8.39 -25.31
C GLY A 78 10.88 -7.51 -25.15
N LYS A 79 10.33 -7.42 -23.94
CA LYS A 79 9.24 -6.50 -23.57
C LYS A 79 9.73 -5.19 -22.96
N GLY A 80 11.04 -4.92 -22.98
CA GLY A 80 11.64 -3.72 -22.42
C GLY A 80 11.67 -3.68 -20.87
N VAL A 81 11.46 -4.83 -20.21
CA VAL A 81 11.63 -4.91 -18.76
C VAL A 81 13.13 -4.90 -18.44
N SER A 82 13.52 -4.17 -17.42
CA SER A 82 14.90 -4.18 -16.91
C SER A 82 14.92 -4.14 -15.38
N VAL A 83 16.02 -4.63 -14.82
CA VAL A 83 16.25 -4.65 -13.37
C VAL A 83 17.20 -3.52 -12.99
N ILE A 84 16.83 -2.75 -11.99
CA ILE A 84 17.66 -1.74 -11.33
C ILE A 84 18.11 -2.35 -10.01
N ASP A 85 19.41 -2.69 -9.93
CA ASP A 85 20.06 -3.13 -8.70
C ASP A 85 20.45 -1.91 -7.89
N VAL A 86 19.72 -1.68 -6.80
CA VAL A 86 19.92 -0.53 -5.91
C VAL A 86 21.11 -0.83 -4.99
N LYS A 87 22.04 0.11 -4.89
CA LYS A 87 23.19 0.00 -4.02
C LYS A 87 22.89 0.56 -2.63
N THR A 88 23.43 -0.11 -1.62
CA THR A 88 23.49 0.47 -0.28
C THR A 88 24.61 1.50 -0.27
N PRO A 89 24.32 2.80 -0.08
CA PRO A 89 25.35 3.82 -0.13
C PRO A 89 26.30 3.69 1.06
N THR A 90 27.57 3.96 0.84
CA THR A 90 28.63 3.94 1.87
C THR A 90 28.50 5.12 2.83
N SER A 91 27.96 6.24 2.37
CA SER A 91 27.63 7.41 3.18
C SER A 91 26.33 8.03 2.67
N SER A 92 25.24 7.80 3.34
CA SER A 92 24.00 8.51 3.06
C SER A 92 23.53 9.23 4.31
N GLY A 93 23.14 10.50 4.18
CA GLY A 93 22.47 11.24 5.26
C GLY A 93 21.20 10.52 5.70
N THR A 94 20.76 10.80 6.91
CA THR A 94 19.45 10.35 7.38
C THR A 94 18.34 10.88 6.49
N LEU A 95 17.16 10.26 6.51
CA LEU A 95 15.98 10.75 5.79
C LEU A 95 15.72 12.23 6.12
N PHE A 96 15.80 12.61 7.39
CA PHE A 96 15.56 13.97 7.84
C PHE A 96 16.59 14.98 7.31
N GLU A 97 17.89 14.64 7.34
CA GLU A 97 18.96 15.48 6.78
C GLU A 97 18.79 15.67 5.27
N ASN A 98 18.47 14.59 4.54
CA ASN A 98 18.25 14.68 3.10
C ASN A 98 17.02 15.51 2.76
N LEU A 99 15.92 15.36 3.49
CA LEU A 99 14.73 16.18 3.34
C LEU A 99 15.03 17.67 3.59
N SER A 100 15.82 17.98 4.62
CA SER A 100 16.24 19.36 4.87
C SER A 100 16.96 19.96 3.66
N LYS A 101 17.95 19.24 3.10
CA LYS A 101 18.73 19.69 1.93
C LYS A 101 17.88 19.83 0.66
N LEU A 102 16.87 18.94 0.49
CA LEU A 102 15.93 19.04 -0.63
C LEU A 102 15.00 20.26 -0.49
N PHE A 103 14.55 20.56 0.73
CA PHE A 103 13.63 21.67 0.98
C PHE A 103 14.32 23.02 0.91
N THR A 104 15.58 23.11 1.36
CA THR A 104 16.42 24.31 1.21
C THR A 104 16.97 24.49 -0.20
N ARG A 105 16.77 23.52 -1.09
CA ARG A 105 17.33 23.46 -2.45
C ARG A 105 18.87 23.45 -2.49
N GLU A 106 19.49 23.01 -1.42
CA GLU A 106 20.94 22.82 -1.37
C GLU A 106 21.42 21.68 -2.25
N LYS A 107 20.59 20.60 -2.35
CA LYS A 107 20.88 19.42 -3.18
C LYS A 107 19.63 18.91 -3.88
N THR A 108 19.83 18.30 -5.04
CA THR A 108 18.83 17.52 -5.77
C THR A 108 18.83 16.05 -5.29
N LEU A 109 17.82 15.27 -5.69
CA LEU A 109 17.78 13.83 -5.41
C LEU A 109 18.97 13.10 -6.04
N GLU A 110 19.39 13.50 -7.24
CA GLU A 110 20.53 12.94 -7.96
C GLU A 110 21.86 13.16 -7.20
N GLU A 111 22.02 14.33 -6.62
CA GLU A 111 23.23 14.70 -5.83
C GLU A 111 23.22 14.05 -4.44
N LEU A 112 22.07 13.70 -3.91
CA LEU A 112 21.96 12.96 -2.66
C LEU A 112 22.18 11.45 -2.83
N HIS A 113 21.90 10.92 -4.03
CA HIS A 113 21.96 9.47 -4.33
C HIS A 113 22.77 9.19 -5.62
N PRO A 114 24.04 9.61 -5.72
CA PRO A 114 24.81 9.48 -6.95
C PRO A 114 25.05 8.02 -7.36
N GLU A 115 25.16 7.09 -6.40
CA GLU A 115 25.33 5.65 -6.65
C GLU A 115 24.04 5.01 -7.20
N ASN A 116 22.87 5.64 -6.99
CA ASN A 116 21.54 5.15 -7.36
C ASN A 116 20.85 6.02 -8.43
N LYS A 117 21.63 6.68 -9.29
CA LYS A 117 21.09 7.57 -10.34
C LYS A 117 19.99 6.91 -11.18
N LYS A 118 20.16 5.65 -11.60
CA LYS A 118 19.14 4.91 -12.36
C LYS A 118 17.81 4.76 -11.61
N LEU A 119 17.85 4.63 -10.28
CA LEU A 119 16.67 4.61 -9.43
C LEU A 119 15.99 5.97 -9.41
N VAL A 120 16.77 7.04 -9.19
CA VAL A 120 16.26 8.42 -9.19
C VAL A 120 15.59 8.76 -10.52
N ASP A 121 16.24 8.45 -11.65
CA ASP A 121 15.69 8.64 -13.00
C ASP A 121 14.37 7.86 -13.19
N ALA A 122 14.32 6.61 -12.72
CA ALA A 122 13.12 5.78 -12.85
C ALA A 122 11.95 6.35 -12.04
N LEU A 123 12.18 6.84 -10.81
CA LEU A 123 11.18 7.48 -9.97
C LEU A 123 10.72 8.81 -10.57
N ASN A 124 11.65 9.67 -11.00
CA ASN A 124 11.35 10.93 -11.65
C ASN A 124 10.50 10.73 -12.92
N ASN A 125 10.78 9.70 -13.72
CA ASN A 125 9.98 9.35 -14.89
C ASN A 125 8.60 8.79 -14.54
N ALA A 126 8.44 8.18 -13.36
CA ALA A 126 7.16 7.68 -12.89
C ALA A 126 6.24 8.78 -12.37
N MET A 127 6.83 9.84 -11.79
CA MET A 127 6.11 10.99 -11.24
C MET A 127 5.59 11.93 -12.34
N SER A 128 4.52 12.63 -12.06
CA SER A 128 4.07 13.78 -12.86
C SER A 128 5.02 14.98 -12.68
N ALA A 129 4.95 15.95 -13.58
CA ALA A 129 5.74 17.20 -13.44
C ALA A 129 5.42 17.93 -12.13
N PHE A 130 4.14 17.99 -11.77
CA PHE A 130 3.69 18.62 -10.51
C PHE A 130 4.27 17.92 -9.27
N GLU A 131 4.26 16.56 -9.24
CA GLU A 131 4.82 15.81 -8.11
C GLU A 131 6.32 16.04 -7.97
N ARG A 132 7.09 16.05 -9.08
CA ARG A 132 8.54 16.30 -9.06
C ARG A 132 8.92 17.65 -8.46
N GLU A 133 8.10 18.67 -8.71
CA GLU A 133 8.35 20.03 -8.19
C GLU A 133 7.78 20.24 -6.78
N SER A 134 6.79 19.44 -6.37
CA SER A 134 6.16 19.58 -5.06
C SER A 134 7.06 19.09 -3.93
N ILE A 135 6.98 19.76 -2.78
CA ILE A 135 7.66 19.34 -1.54
C ILE A 135 7.26 17.91 -1.16
N LEU A 136 5.96 17.61 -1.25
CA LEU A 136 5.43 16.29 -0.89
C LEU A 136 5.95 15.18 -1.82
N GLY A 137 6.01 15.44 -3.13
CA GLY A 137 6.53 14.48 -4.09
C GLY A 137 8.03 14.22 -3.91
N LYS A 138 8.83 15.26 -3.65
CA LYS A 138 10.26 15.11 -3.32
C LYS A 138 10.47 14.30 -2.04
N ALA A 139 9.69 14.59 -0.99
CA ALA A 139 9.74 13.82 0.26
C ALA A 139 9.35 12.34 0.05
N GLN A 140 8.34 12.09 -0.77
CA GLN A 140 7.91 10.73 -1.09
C GLN A 140 8.98 9.98 -1.91
N ALA A 141 9.62 10.63 -2.89
CA ALA A 141 10.71 10.05 -3.66
C ALA A 141 11.90 9.70 -2.77
N GLU A 142 12.34 10.61 -1.90
CA GLU A 142 13.41 10.39 -0.93
C GLU A 142 13.10 9.22 0.00
N TYR A 143 11.89 9.16 0.54
CA TYR A 143 11.44 8.05 1.37
C TYR A 143 11.52 6.70 0.63
N PHE A 144 11.06 6.64 -0.62
CA PHE A 144 11.16 5.42 -1.42
C PHE A 144 12.60 5.02 -1.72
N ILE A 145 13.46 5.99 -2.07
CA ILE A 145 14.87 5.72 -2.32
C ILE A 145 15.50 5.08 -1.08
N LYS A 146 15.27 5.64 0.10
CA LYS A 146 15.76 5.07 1.36
C LYS A 146 15.25 3.66 1.62
N MET A 147 13.96 3.39 1.38
CA MET A 147 13.42 2.03 1.53
C MET A 147 14.13 1.02 0.62
N PHE A 148 14.44 1.40 -0.63
CA PHE A 148 15.16 0.53 -1.55
C PHE A 148 16.64 0.37 -1.14
N GLU A 149 17.32 1.43 -0.73
CA GLU A 149 18.70 1.40 -0.26
C GLU A 149 18.88 0.49 0.96
N TYR A 150 17.93 0.53 1.90
CA TYR A 150 17.95 -0.34 3.08
C TYR A 150 17.47 -1.78 2.80
N GLY A 151 16.90 -2.03 1.62
CA GLY A 151 16.34 -3.33 1.27
C GLY A 151 15.04 -3.62 2.03
N ASP A 152 14.31 -2.58 2.41
CA ASP A 152 13.01 -2.69 3.08
C ASP A 152 11.88 -2.94 2.07
N ASN A 153 12.16 -2.71 0.78
CA ASN A 153 11.19 -2.89 -0.29
C ASN A 153 11.87 -3.30 -1.61
N ALA A 154 11.08 -3.95 -2.46
CA ALA A 154 11.33 -4.15 -3.88
C ALA A 154 10.02 -3.84 -4.62
N CYS A 155 10.07 -3.40 -5.87
CA CYS A 155 8.86 -3.17 -6.63
C CYS A 155 9.06 -3.34 -8.13
N PHE A 156 7.98 -3.72 -8.81
CA PHE A 156 7.85 -3.55 -10.25
C PHE A 156 7.15 -2.22 -10.56
N LEU A 157 7.85 -1.32 -11.25
CA LEU A 157 7.33 -0.04 -11.69
C LEU A 157 6.74 -0.18 -13.10
N PRO A 158 5.40 -0.20 -13.26
CA PRO A 158 4.76 -0.42 -14.55
C PRO A 158 5.06 0.66 -15.59
N LYS A 159 5.24 1.92 -15.15
CA LYS A 159 5.68 3.03 -16.01
C LYS A 159 7.19 2.91 -16.20
N GLY A 160 7.60 2.55 -17.39
CA GLY A 160 8.99 2.27 -17.76
C GLY A 160 9.43 0.82 -17.62
N ASN A 161 8.56 -0.12 -17.17
CA ASN A 161 8.87 -1.54 -17.05
C ASN A 161 10.15 -1.83 -16.24
N LYS A 162 10.27 -1.24 -15.05
CA LYS A 162 11.45 -1.41 -14.20
C LYS A 162 11.16 -2.28 -12.99
N ILE A 163 12.03 -3.25 -12.72
CA ILE A 163 12.08 -3.98 -11.44
C ILE A 163 13.16 -3.30 -10.61
N ILE A 164 12.78 -2.80 -9.44
CA ILE A 164 13.67 -2.08 -8.53
C ILE A 164 13.91 -2.97 -7.31
N VAL A 165 15.15 -3.29 -7.02
CA VAL A 165 15.52 -4.17 -5.89
C VAL A 165 16.96 -3.93 -5.46
N ASN A 166 17.22 -3.96 -4.17
CA ASN A 166 18.57 -4.11 -3.64
C ASN A 166 18.91 -5.62 -3.60
N ILE A 167 19.69 -6.09 -4.55
CA ILE A 167 19.95 -7.53 -4.70
C ILE A 167 20.74 -8.09 -3.51
N GLU A 168 21.60 -7.31 -2.90
CA GLU A 168 22.40 -7.74 -1.73
C GLU A 168 21.51 -7.98 -0.49
N LYS A 169 20.50 -7.15 -0.29
CA LYS A 169 19.65 -7.21 0.90
C LYS A 169 18.33 -7.95 0.69
N LEU A 170 17.73 -7.79 -0.49
CA LEU A 170 16.37 -8.30 -0.79
C LEU A 170 16.27 -8.96 -2.18
N GLY A 171 17.38 -9.50 -2.72
CA GLY A 171 17.45 -10.04 -4.09
C GLY A 171 16.44 -11.13 -4.38
N SER A 172 16.07 -11.95 -3.38
CA SER A 172 15.05 -12.99 -3.54
C SER A 172 13.65 -12.43 -3.90
N SER A 173 13.34 -11.18 -3.54
CA SER A 173 12.09 -10.52 -3.92
C SER A 173 12.01 -10.17 -5.41
N ALA A 174 13.14 -10.11 -6.12
CA ALA A 174 13.13 -9.87 -7.57
C ALA A 174 12.27 -10.87 -8.33
N PHE A 175 12.18 -12.11 -7.87
CA PHE A 175 11.31 -13.13 -8.47
C PHE A 175 9.82 -12.79 -8.34
N HIS A 176 9.41 -12.21 -7.22
CA HIS A 176 8.05 -11.71 -7.04
C HIS A 176 7.76 -10.55 -8.01
N GLU A 177 8.69 -9.60 -8.12
CA GLU A 177 8.56 -8.45 -9.02
C GLU A 177 8.55 -8.87 -10.50
N MET A 178 9.31 -9.92 -10.87
CA MET A 178 9.17 -10.54 -12.19
C MET A 178 7.78 -11.15 -12.40
N GLY A 179 7.14 -11.68 -11.35
CA GLY A 179 5.76 -12.14 -11.39
C GLY A 179 4.81 -11.01 -11.79
N HIS A 180 4.98 -9.80 -11.24
CA HIS A 180 4.25 -8.60 -11.64
C HIS A 180 4.55 -8.19 -13.08
N ALA A 181 5.82 -8.21 -13.47
CA ALA A 181 6.22 -7.90 -14.84
C ALA A 181 5.58 -8.87 -15.86
N ILE A 182 5.53 -10.16 -15.55
CA ILE A 182 4.83 -11.18 -16.37
C ILE A 182 3.32 -10.91 -16.37
N ASN A 183 2.70 -10.58 -15.24
CA ASN A 183 1.29 -10.21 -15.15
C ASN A 183 0.99 -9.04 -16.10
N ARG A 184 1.84 -8.02 -16.09
CA ARG A 184 1.70 -6.79 -16.88
C ARG A 184 1.87 -7.01 -18.39
N ASN A 185 2.90 -7.76 -18.77
CA ASN A 185 3.36 -7.81 -20.16
C ASN A 185 2.85 -9.03 -20.94
N MET A 186 2.39 -10.08 -20.26
CA MET A 186 2.02 -11.36 -20.89
C MET A 186 0.59 -11.80 -20.62
N SER A 187 -0.22 -10.99 -19.93
CA SER A 187 -1.60 -11.36 -19.63
C SER A 187 -2.50 -10.14 -19.59
N THR A 188 -3.43 -10.05 -20.54
CA THR A 188 -4.41 -8.97 -20.61
C THR A 188 -5.26 -8.88 -19.33
N PHE A 189 -5.71 -10.05 -18.80
CA PHE A 189 -6.50 -10.11 -17.57
C PHE A 189 -5.73 -9.56 -16.37
N TRP A 190 -4.51 -10.06 -16.11
CA TRP A 190 -3.72 -9.62 -14.96
C TRP A 190 -3.20 -8.19 -15.10
N LYS A 191 -2.93 -7.73 -16.34
CA LYS A 191 -2.69 -6.32 -16.62
C LYS A 191 -3.88 -5.44 -16.24
N GLY A 192 -5.11 -5.91 -16.49
CA GLY A 192 -6.34 -5.26 -16.05
C GLY A 192 -6.43 -5.20 -14.52
N MET A 193 -6.16 -6.31 -13.84
CA MET A 193 -6.14 -6.36 -12.37
C MET A 193 -5.14 -5.38 -11.74
N GLN A 194 -3.92 -5.27 -12.30
CA GLN A 194 -2.95 -4.27 -11.85
C GLN A 194 -3.45 -2.82 -12.00
N LYS A 195 -4.18 -2.53 -13.09
CA LYS A 195 -4.78 -1.19 -13.28
C LYS A 195 -5.86 -0.87 -12.28
N LEU A 196 -6.51 -1.88 -11.67
CA LEU A 196 -7.52 -1.67 -10.64
C LEU A 196 -6.94 -1.27 -9.27
N ARG A 197 -5.63 -1.40 -9.04
CA ARG A 197 -5.02 -1.06 -7.74
C ARG A 197 -5.38 0.34 -7.27
N MET A 198 -5.10 1.36 -8.09
CA MET A 198 -5.38 2.76 -7.73
C MET A 198 -6.88 3.02 -7.57
N PRO A 199 -7.77 2.66 -8.52
CA PRO A 199 -9.22 2.78 -8.32
C PRO A 199 -9.72 2.12 -7.04
N MET A 200 -9.23 0.92 -6.69
CA MET A 200 -9.66 0.22 -5.47
C MET A 200 -9.18 0.92 -4.19
N MET A 201 -7.97 1.45 -4.17
CA MET A 201 -7.49 2.27 -3.05
C MET A 201 -8.32 3.55 -2.87
N ILE A 202 -8.64 4.24 -3.96
CA ILE A 202 -9.53 5.43 -3.94
C ILE A 202 -10.91 5.03 -3.41
N THR A 203 -11.47 3.92 -3.90
CA THR A 203 -12.76 3.38 -3.44
C THR A 203 -12.75 3.10 -1.94
N SER A 204 -11.68 2.47 -1.44
CA SER A 204 -11.48 2.21 0.00
C SER A 204 -11.51 3.51 0.82
N GLY A 205 -10.78 4.53 0.38
CA GLY A 205 -10.78 5.86 1.01
C GLY A 205 -12.16 6.54 0.96
N ALA A 206 -12.83 6.49 -0.18
CA ALA A 206 -14.16 7.06 -0.36
C ALA A 206 -15.22 6.38 0.53
N LEU A 207 -15.20 5.04 0.64
CA LEU A 207 -16.07 4.29 1.54
C LEU A 207 -15.86 4.69 3.01
N SER A 208 -14.59 4.81 3.41
CA SER A 208 -14.23 5.21 4.77
C SER A 208 -14.70 6.64 5.08
N LEU A 209 -14.45 7.57 4.17
CA LEU A 209 -14.87 8.97 4.32
C LEU A 209 -16.41 9.09 4.36
N LEU A 210 -17.11 8.41 3.45
CA LEU A 210 -18.58 8.42 3.41
C LEU A 210 -19.15 7.86 4.72
N ALA A 211 -18.60 6.79 5.26
CA ALA A 211 -19.02 6.23 6.54
C ALA A 211 -18.80 7.22 7.70
N LEU A 212 -17.66 7.92 7.72
CA LEU A 212 -17.36 8.94 8.73
C LEU A 212 -18.28 10.17 8.63
N CYS A 213 -18.63 10.61 7.41
CA CYS A 213 -19.51 11.75 7.18
C CYS A 213 -20.99 11.43 7.44
N LYS A 214 -21.39 10.15 7.28
CA LYS A 214 -22.78 9.73 7.51
C LYS A 214 -23.10 9.69 8.99
N ARG A 215 -24.09 10.53 9.42
CA ARG A 215 -24.50 10.53 10.83
C ARG A 215 -25.02 9.16 11.30
N PRO A 216 -24.85 8.81 12.57
CA PRO A 216 -25.54 7.67 13.15
C PRO A 216 -27.04 7.94 13.18
N LYS A 217 -27.85 6.91 12.95
CA LYS A 217 -29.29 6.98 13.11
C LYS A 217 -29.67 6.76 14.57
N ALA A 218 -30.77 7.38 14.98
CA ALA A 218 -31.42 7.04 16.24
C ALA A 218 -32.01 5.63 16.18
N GLU A 219 -32.26 5.03 17.32
CA GLU A 219 -32.95 3.75 17.38
C GLU A 219 -34.35 3.87 16.78
N GLY A 220 -34.74 2.96 15.90
CA GLY A 220 -36.04 3.00 15.17
C GLY A 220 -36.12 4.03 14.02
N GLU A 221 -35.08 4.81 13.74
CA GLU A 221 -35.06 5.74 12.63
C GLU A 221 -34.89 5.04 11.28
N GLN A 222 -35.95 5.06 10.43
CA GLN A 222 -35.91 4.47 9.10
C GLN A 222 -35.14 5.34 8.08
N PRO A 223 -34.58 4.74 7.02
CA PRO A 223 -33.99 5.49 5.91
C PRO A 223 -35.07 6.32 5.18
N LYS A 224 -34.76 7.59 4.91
CA LYS A 224 -35.71 8.52 4.27
C LYS A 224 -35.94 8.24 2.79
N ASN A 225 -34.93 7.71 2.10
CA ASN A 225 -34.97 7.42 0.67
C ASN A 225 -33.91 6.38 0.30
N GLY A 226 -33.85 5.99 -0.99
CA GLY A 226 -32.88 4.99 -1.48
C GLY A 226 -31.41 5.37 -1.25
N PHE A 227 -31.05 6.64 -1.41
CA PHE A 227 -29.69 7.13 -1.15
C PHE A 227 -29.35 7.04 0.35
N ASP A 228 -30.27 7.41 1.22
CA ASP A 228 -30.11 7.29 2.66
C ASP A 228 -29.96 5.80 3.09
N LYS A 229 -30.74 4.91 2.46
CA LYS A 229 -30.62 3.45 2.67
C LYS A 229 -29.24 2.94 2.24
N ALA A 230 -28.77 3.30 1.05
CA ALA A 230 -27.47 2.88 0.53
C ALA A 230 -26.31 3.39 1.39
N THR A 231 -26.31 4.67 1.75
CA THR A 231 -25.26 5.26 2.59
C THR A 231 -25.27 4.71 4.03
N THR A 232 -26.43 4.37 4.56
CA THR A 232 -26.57 3.67 5.85
C THR A 232 -26.00 2.25 5.78
N PHE A 233 -26.28 1.52 4.70
CA PHE A 233 -25.70 0.19 4.46
C PHE A 233 -24.18 0.26 4.39
N ILE A 234 -23.62 1.20 3.61
CA ILE A 234 -22.16 1.40 3.50
C ILE A 234 -21.57 1.69 4.88
N LYS A 235 -22.14 2.62 5.63
CA LYS A 235 -21.71 2.96 6.98
C LYS A 235 -21.66 1.75 7.90
N ASN A 236 -22.73 0.95 7.93
CA ASN A 236 -22.85 -0.19 8.82
C ASN A 236 -21.91 -1.36 8.45
N ASN A 237 -21.47 -1.41 7.18
CA ASN A 237 -20.60 -2.46 6.65
C ASN A 237 -19.22 -1.96 6.22
N VAL A 238 -18.82 -0.74 6.62
CA VAL A 238 -17.62 -0.07 6.11
C VAL A 238 -16.36 -0.95 6.21
N GLY A 239 -16.14 -1.60 7.34
CA GLY A 239 -14.97 -2.48 7.53
C GLY A 239 -14.93 -3.61 6.50
N LYS A 240 -16.05 -4.30 6.28
CA LYS A 240 -16.17 -5.38 5.29
C LYS A 240 -15.97 -4.86 3.87
N LEU A 241 -16.61 -3.74 3.52
CA LEU A 241 -16.56 -3.17 2.18
C LEU A 241 -15.15 -2.66 1.83
N VAL A 242 -14.47 -2.04 2.80
CA VAL A 242 -13.07 -1.62 2.66
C VAL A 242 -12.17 -2.83 2.47
N THR A 243 -12.29 -3.88 3.29
CA THR A 243 -11.51 -5.13 3.09
C THR A 243 -11.77 -5.75 1.72
N LEU A 244 -13.01 -5.83 1.28
CA LEU A 244 -13.39 -6.41 -0.02
C LEU A 244 -12.85 -5.61 -1.20
N SER A 245 -12.69 -4.28 -1.07
CA SER A 245 -12.09 -3.47 -2.14
C SER A 245 -10.64 -3.86 -2.46
N PHE A 246 -9.93 -4.53 -1.55
CA PHE A 246 -8.57 -5.02 -1.78
C PHE A 246 -8.50 -6.38 -2.48
N VAL A 247 -9.63 -7.08 -2.71
CA VAL A 247 -9.63 -8.42 -3.33
C VAL A 247 -8.89 -8.46 -4.68
N PRO A 248 -9.09 -7.51 -5.62
CA PRO A 248 -8.35 -7.50 -6.88
C PRO A 248 -6.83 -7.34 -6.67
N ILE A 249 -6.43 -6.53 -5.69
CA ILE A 249 -5.03 -6.30 -5.34
C ILE A 249 -4.42 -7.60 -4.79
N ILE A 250 -5.08 -8.23 -3.81
CA ILE A 250 -4.62 -9.49 -3.21
C ILE A 250 -4.53 -10.60 -4.27
N ALA A 251 -5.51 -10.72 -5.16
CA ALA A 251 -5.50 -11.74 -6.21
C ALA A 251 -4.29 -11.56 -7.16
N GLU A 252 -3.97 -10.34 -7.53
CA GLU A 252 -2.83 -10.02 -8.39
C GLU A 252 -1.51 -10.28 -7.66
N GLU A 253 -1.38 -9.93 -6.38
CA GLU A 253 -0.21 -10.19 -5.54
C GLU A 253 0.06 -11.70 -5.39
N LEU A 254 -0.99 -12.48 -5.11
CA LEU A 254 -0.88 -13.94 -5.01
C LEU A 254 -0.48 -14.56 -6.36
N LYS A 255 -0.95 -14.02 -7.47
CA LYS A 255 -0.55 -14.48 -8.81
C LYS A 255 0.91 -14.15 -9.11
N ALA A 256 1.37 -12.95 -8.78
CA ALA A 256 2.78 -12.56 -8.92
C ALA A 256 3.68 -13.47 -8.07
N THR A 257 3.31 -13.68 -6.80
CA THR A 257 3.97 -14.63 -5.89
C THR A 257 4.07 -16.04 -6.49
N SER A 258 2.96 -16.56 -7.04
CA SER A 258 2.93 -17.89 -7.65
C SER A 258 3.88 -18.00 -8.85
N ARG A 259 3.88 -16.99 -9.72
CA ARG A 259 4.79 -16.93 -10.88
C ARG A 259 6.25 -16.81 -10.47
N GLY A 260 6.54 -15.92 -9.52
CA GLY A 260 7.90 -15.75 -8.97
C GLY A 260 8.43 -17.03 -8.34
N ASN A 261 7.61 -17.74 -7.56
CA ASN A 261 7.99 -19.00 -6.95
C ASN A 261 8.23 -20.11 -8.00
N LYS A 262 7.46 -20.12 -9.10
CA LYS A 262 7.67 -21.06 -10.21
C LYS A 262 9.03 -20.79 -10.89
N LEU A 263 9.35 -19.55 -11.18
CA LEU A 263 10.64 -19.17 -11.76
C LEU A 263 11.80 -19.53 -10.86
N ALA A 264 11.72 -19.20 -9.57
CA ALA A 264 12.75 -19.55 -8.60
C ALA A 264 12.97 -21.08 -8.54
N LYS A 265 11.91 -21.88 -8.57
CA LYS A 265 12.02 -23.35 -8.58
C LYS A 265 12.69 -23.89 -9.84
N GLN A 266 12.53 -23.22 -10.97
CA GLN A 266 13.13 -23.64 -12.25
C GLN A 266 14.60 -23.28 -12.39
N LEU A 267 15.04 -22.17 -11.76
CA LEU A 267 16.33 -21.54 -12.02
C LEU A 267 17.33 -21.61 -10.86
N LEU A 268 16.87 -21.98 -9.67
CA LEU A 268 17.66 -22.01 -8.45
C LEU A 268 17.73 -23.41 -7.87
N SER A 269 18.75 -23.67 -7.06
CA SER A 269 18.79 -24.89 -6.25
C SER A 269 17.57 -25.01 -5.34
N PRO A 270 17.12 -26.21 -4.97
CA PRO A 270 15.95 -26.41 -4.11
C PRO A 270 16.03 -25.62 -2.79
N GLU A 271 17.25 -25.50 -2.23
CA GLU A 271 17.49 -24.77 -0.99
C GLU A 271 17.24 -23.27 -1.17
N ILE A 272 17.83 -22.66 -2.21
CA ILE A 272 17.66 -21.22 -2.49
C ILE A 272 16.20 -20.94 -2.90
N ALA A 273 15.60 -21.78 -3.73
CA ALA A 273 14.19 -21.64 -4.12
C ALA A 273 13.24 -21.67 -2.90
N LYS A 274 13.55 -22.48 -1.86
CA LYS A 274 12.79 -22.48 -0.60
C LYS A 274 12.91 -21.14 0.14
N LYS A 275 14.10 -20.52 0.14
CA LYS A 275 14.32 -19.19 0.75
C LYS A 275 13.56 -18.11 -0.02
N VAL A 276 13.58 -18.11 -1.36
CA VAL A 276 12.77 -17.23 -2.21
C VAL A 276 11.28 -17.38 -1.89
N LYS A 277 10.78 -18.63 -1.82
CA LYS A 277 9.39 -18.88 -1.46
C LYS A 277 9.04 -18.32 -0.07
N THR A 278 9.96 -18.38 0.88
CA THR A 278 9.78 -17.80 2.23
C THR A 278 9.67 -16.29 2.15
N THR A 279 10.57 -15.60 1.44
CA THR A 279 10.51 -14.15 1.21
C THR A 279 9.15 -13.76 0.60
N ASN A 280 8.76 -14.40 -0.49
CA ASN A 280 7.52 -14.12 -1.21
C ASN A 280 6.27 -14.39 -0.36
N ARG A 281 6.31 -15.40 0.54
CA ARG A 281 5.22 -15.68 1.49
C ARG A 281 5.02 -14.52 2.48
N TYR A 282 6.09 -13.98 3.05
CA TYR A 282 5.98 -12.83 3.96
C TYR A 282 5.53 -11.57 3.23
N GLY A 283 5.98 -11.36 2.00
CA GLY A 283 5.43 -10.31 1.13
C GLY A 283 3.92 -10.45 0.94
N ALA A 284 3.44 -11.63 0.55
CA ALA A 284 2.01 -11.89 0.38
C ALA A 284 1.21 -11.67 1.68
N ILE A 285 1.74 -12.11 2.84
CA ILE A 285 1.11 -11.89 4.15
C ILE A 285 0.95 -10.39 4.43
N SER A 286 1.94 -9.56 4.12
CA SER A 286 1.86 -8.11 4.34
C SER A 286 0.73 -7.46 3.55
N TYR A 287 0.47 -7.87 2.32
CA TYR A 287 -0.65 -7.37 1.51
C TYR A 287 -2.02 -7.79 2.07
N VAL A 288 -2.17 -9.05 2.48
CA VAL A 288 -3.42 -9.52 3.12
C VAL A 288 -3.64 -8.78 4.43
N ALA A 289 -2.59 -8.64 5.25
CA ALA A 289 -2.66 -7.90 6.50
C ALA A 289 -3.07 -6.44 6.26
N THR A 290 -2.50 -5.75 5.26
CA THR A 290 -2.87 -4.37 4.90
C THR A 290 -4.37 -4.25 4.61
N ALA A 291 -4.95 -5.18 3.85
CA ALA A 291 -6.38 -5.17 3.54
C ALA A 291 -7.25 -5.32 4.80
N VAL A 292 -6.89 -6.28 5.67
CA VAL A 292 -7.61 -6.52 6.94
C VAL A 292 -7.48 -5.33 7.88
N ILE A 293 -6.26 -4.77 8.02
CA ILE A 293 -6.00 -3.59 8.85
C ILE A 293 -6.79 -2.39 8.35
N SER A 294 -6.82 -2.15 7.03
CA SER A 294 -7.58 -1.05 6.42
C SER A 294 -9.08 -1.17 6.74
N GLY A 295 -9.65 -2.36 6.60
CA GLY A 295 -11.05 -2.59 6.95
C GLY A 295 -11.32 -2.47 8.45
N PHE A 296 -10.45 -3.02 9.28
CA PHE A 296 -10.59 -2.94 10.74
C PHE A 296 -10.45 -1.49 11.25
N SER A 297 -9.49 -0.73 10.74
CA SER A 297 -9.30 0.68 11.11
C SER A 297 -10.51 1.53 10.70
N ALA A 298 -11.07 1.31 9.52
CA ALA A 298 -12.29 1.98 9.07
C ALA A 298 -13.50 1.63 9.96
N PHE A 299 -13.62 0.37 10.40
CA PHE A 299 -14.65 -0.06 11.34
C PHE A 299 -14.48 0.64 12.69
N VAL A 300 -13.28 0.64 13.28
CA VAL A 300 -13.00 1.30 14.57
C VAL A 300 -13.28 2.81 14.47
N ALA A 301 -12.82 3.47 13.42
CA ALA A 301 -13.07 4.88 13.15
C ALA A 301 -14.56 5.21 13.16
N ASN A 302 -15.37 4.39 12.47
CA ASN A 302 -16.81 4.55 12.41
C ASN A 302 -17.45 4.35 13.81
N LYS A 303 -17.00 3.37 14.59
CA LYS A 303 -17.51 3.14 15.95
C LYS A 303 -17.16 4.27 16.91
N VAL A 304 -15.92 4.79 16.88
CA VAL A 304 -15.50 5.94 17.68
C VAL A 304 -16.36 7.17 17.36
N ARG A 305 -16.52 7.45 16.06
CA ARG A 305 -17.36 8.55 15.59
C ARG A 305 -18.81 8.39 16.06
N ASP A 306 -19.39 7.21 15.92
CA ASP A 306 -20.77 6.94 16.32
C ASP A 306 -20.99 7.14 17.84
N LYS A 307 -20.07 6.67 18.66
CA LYS A 307 -20.13 6.87 20.12
C LYS A 307 -20.21 8.36 20.51
N ILE A 308 -19.48 9.23 19.79
CA ILE A 308 -19.46 10.67 20.04
C ILE A 308 -20.70 11.37 19.47
N ALA A 309 -21.11 11.00 18.25
CA ALA A 309 -22.17 11.68 17.49
C ALA A 309 -23.52 10.99 17.58
N HIS A 310 -23.73 10.05 18.51
CA HIS A 310 -25.02 9.38 18.65
C HIS A 310 -26.12 10.38 19.09
N PRO A 311 -27.32 10.35 18.45
CA PRO A 311 -28.46 11.13 18.90
C PRO A 311 -28.84 10.77 20.35
N LYS A 312 -29.22 11.77 21.14
CA LYS A 312 -29.65 11.55 22.53
C LYS A 312 -31.16 11.61 22.60
N GLU A 313 -31.76 10.69 23.32
CA GLU A 313 -33.20 10.71 23.63
C GLU A 313 -33.56 11.95 24.47
N VAL A 314 -34.70 12.59 24.21
CA VAL A 314 -35.22 13.82 24.85
C VAL A 314 -36.69 13.71 25.15
#